data_3512278ddb5df71a1bc9c0e39c26302c
#
_entry.id   3512278ddb5df71a1bc9c0e39c26302c
#
_cell.length_a   1.000
_cell.length_b   1.000
_cell.length_c   1.000
_cell.angle_alpha   90.00
_cell.angle_beta   90.00
_cell.angle_gamma   90.00
#
_symmetry.space_group_name_H-M   'P 1'
#
loop_
_entity.id
_entity.type
_entity.pdbx_description
1 polymer ?
#
loop_
_entity_poly.entity_id
_entity_poly.type
_entity_poly.pdbx_seq_one_letter_code
_entity_poly.pdbx_strand_id
1 'polypeptide(L)'
;MIFRLLRLILIAIVAVAAQPSPGAMAQAIGQGSTQLIADQTKAIQDLTAKTDGLEKKLSAPDQDDAGLVDIRLQLEDISRAALNSALAFRSRLNDINARIAVLGPPPAQGQPPEPAIVANERAALTAEKAEINAVVASAQNLSIRISGLVDRIATLRSQLFRSVLTKRYELSDALSPQAFSDAHDQFTGLYKAVASWLTFALKFKFQAMLAATLMALALAAVLLIGGRRLFGRIFEADPSVEEPSYLSRLSVAFWSTLLPTVALGAFLASTVFFFNYYNVLRGDIGEFLNALLSVVAVAFCVNRLTNAALEPRLPNWRLIPVATGPARWLVRLATAMAVVLGFNYFLSVVNEKMGSPLSLTIARSFVATVIVGVILILMGVLKPFRAKDGSWRPWPAWLRFIAIGLGVSTIAAALLGYIGLALFVSIQVVVTGTTLITAYIGFLSARAIGEEGGFADTSVGRWLSANSSYEDTALDQLGLVVSIAINLMIVLVFLPLILLMWGFQPGDIETWAFKLATGVTIGSVTISVLGILTGIVVFAIGYFLTRWFQGWLDGSVMARGKVDTGVRNSIRLAVGYAGVALAALV
;
A
#
# COMPACT_ATOMS: atom_id res chain seq x y z
N MET A 1 25.57 11.66 41.58
CA MET A 1 25.51 10.39 40.86
C MET A 1 25.56 9.18 41.81
N ILE A 2 26.39 9.18 42.84
CA ILE A 2 26.59 8.10 43.82
C ILE A 2 25.31 7.80 44.63
N PHE A 3 24.54 8.80 45.06
CA PHE A 3 23.29 8.62 45.83
C PHE A 3 22.15 7.97 45.03
N ARG A 4 22.12 8.10 43.72
CA ARG A 4 21.14 7.41 42.85
C ARG A 4 21.48 5.92 42.66
N LEU A 5 22.78 5.59 42.60
CA LEU A 5 23.25 4.22 42.52
C LEU A 5 23.02 3.46 43.84
N LEU A 6 23.24 4.11 44.99
CA LEU A 6 22.96 3.51 46.29
C LEU A 6 21.46 3.23 46.51
N ARG A 7 20.54 4.10 46.02
CA ARG A 7 19.10 3.86 46.06
C ARG A 7 18.67 2.68 45.17
N LEU A 8 19.28 2.54 43.99
CA LEU A 8 18.99 1.40 43.11
C LEU A 8 19.49 0.07 43.69
N ILE A 9 20.65 0.07 44.34
CA ILE A 9 21.19 -1.11 45.02
C ILE A 9 20.33 -1.47 46.24
N LEU A 10 19.85 -0.49 46.99
CA LEU A 10 18.97 -0.74 48.15
C LEU A 10 17.60 -1.30 47.71
N ILE A 11 17.03 -0.81 46.60
CA ILE A 11 15.78 -1.33 46.01
C ILE A 11 16.00 -2.76 45.51
N ALA A 12 17.15 -3.06 44.87
CA ALA A 12 17.48 -4.41 44.43
C ALA A 12 17.65 -5.39 45.59
N ILE A 13 18.25 -4.97 46.71
CA ILE A 13 18.43 -5.82 47.93
C ILE A 13 17.08 -6.08 48.60
N VAL A 14 16.18 -5.09 48.67
CA VAL A 14 14.82 -5.26 49.22
C VAL A 14 13.96 -6.16 48.34
N ALA A 15 14.13 -6.09 47.02
CA ALA A 15 13.42 -6.96 46.07
C ALA A 15 13.88 -8.43 46.15
N VAL A 16 15.14 -8.70 46.51
CA VAL A 16 15.66 -10.07 46.71
C VAL A 16 15.23 -10.66 48.05
N ALA A 17 15.03 -9.84 49.12
CA ALA A 17 14.58 -10.28 50.43
C ALA A 17 13.07 -10.56 50.52
N ALA A 18 12.27 -10.17 49.54
CA ALA A 18 10.82 -10.35 49.49
C ALA A 18 10.39 -11.55 48.60
N GLN A 19 11.25 -12.56 48.44
CA GLN A 19 10.86 -13.75 47.65
C GLN A 19 9.94 -14.64 48.50
N PRO A 20 8.70 -14.94 48.05
CA PRO A 20 7.82 -15.87 48.74
C PRO A 20 8.41 -17.29 48.73
N SER A 21 8.12 -18.07 49.77
CA SER A 21 8.56 -19.45 49.85
C SER A 21 8.12 -20.29 48.65
N PRO A 22 8.90 -21.30 48.22
CA PRO A 22 8.58 -22.12 47.02
C PRO A 22 7.18 -22.73 47.01
N GLY A 23 6.63 -23.07 48.16
CA GLY A 23 5.29 -23.61 48.31
C GLY A 23 4.16 -22.58 48.09
N ALA A 24 4.36 -21.31 48.46
CA ALA A 24 3.39 -20.25 48.23
C ALA A 24 3.36 -19.80 46.74
N MET A 25 4.52 -19.86 46.08
CA MET A 25 4.58 -19.63 44.63
C MET A 25 3.86 -20.70 43.81
N ALA A 26 3.96 -21.98 44.20
CA ALA A 26 3.30 -23.05 43.46
C ALA A 26 1.77 -22.96 43.54
N GLN A 27 1.21 -22.57 44.68
CA GLN A 27 -0.24 -22.35 44.84
C GLN A 27 -0.72 -21.07 44.15
N ALA A 28 0.03 -19.99 44.15
CA ALA A 28 -0.31 -18.75 43.47
C ALA A 28 -0.24 -18.88 41.94
N ILE A 29 0.70 -19.68 41.43
CA ILE A 29 0.84 -19.99 39.98
C ILE A 29 -0.31 -20.88 39.52
N GLY A 30 -0.75 -21.86 40.31
CA GLY A 30 -1.89 -22.72 39.95
C GLY A 30 -3.23 -22.00 39.90
N GLN A 31 -3.49 -21.07 40.85
CA GLN A 31 -4.70 -20.25 40.84
C GLN A 31 -4.73 -19.24 39.69
N GLY A 32 -3.58 -18.66 39.33
CA GLY A 32 -3.45 -17.74 38.20
C GLY A 32 -3.68 -18.42 36.85
N SER A 33 -3.25 -19.69 36.69
CA SER A 33 -3.45 -20.41 35.43
C SER A 33 -4.90 -20.85 35.22
N THR A 34 -5.59 -21.31 36.28
CA THR A 34 -7.00 -21.69 36.18
C THR A 34 -7.90 -20.49 35.85
N GLN A 35 -7.59 -19.33 36.44
CA GLN A 35 -8.32 -18.09 36.14
C GLN A 35 -8.06 -17.64 34.71
N LEU A 36 -6.82 -17.70 34.24
CA LEU A 36 -6.45 -17.37 32.85
C LEU A 36 -7.17 -18.28 31.85
N ILE A 37 -7.26 -19.59 32.12
CA ILE A 37 -7.97 -20.55 31.27
C ILE A 37 -9.46 -20.19 31.21
N ALA A 38 -10.08 -19.90 32.35
CA ALA A 38 -11.48 -19.51 32.42
C ALA A 38 -11.77 -18.20 31.66
N ASP A 39 -10.94 -17.18 31.86
CA ASP A 39 -11.07 -15.88 31.18
C ASP A 39 -10.91 -16.01 29.64
N GLN A 40 -9.92 -16.78 29.18
CA GLN A 40 -9.70 -16.98 27.75
C GLN A 40 -10.79 -17.88 27.13
N THR A 41 -11.30 -18.87 27.86
CA THR A 41 -12.43 -19.70 27.41
C THR A 41 -13.67 -18.83 27.19
N LYS A 42 -13.98 -17.94 28.14
CA LYS A 42 -15.08 -16.99 28.03
C LYS A 42 -14.88 -16.04 26.86
N ALA A 43 -13.66 -15.49 26.71
CA ALA A 43 -13.33 -14.61 25.59
C ALA A 43 -13.58 -15.29 24.23
N ILE A 44 -13.17 -16.55 24.07
CA ILE A 44 -13.39 -17.31 22.82
C ILE A 44 -14.89 -17.60 22.60
N GLN A 45 -15.64 -17.88 23.65
CA GLN A 45 -17.11 -18.04 23.55
C GLN A 45 -17.79 -16.75 23.08
N ASP A 46 -17.41 -15.58 23.65
CA ASP A 46 -17.93 -14.28 23.24
C ASP A 46 -17.56 -13.95 21.79
N LEU A 47 -16.32 -14.27 21.35
CA LEU A 47 -15.88 -14.10 19.97
C LEU A 47 -16.65 -15.02 19.02
N THR A 48 -16.94 -16.26 19.45
CA THR A 48 -17.77 -17.20 18.68
C THR A 48 -19.20 -16.68 18.49
N ALA A 49 -19.83 -16.18 19.56
CA ALA A 49 -21.16 -15.60 19.48
C ALA A 49 -21.21 -14.36 18.55
N LYS A 50 -20.16 -13.51 18.57
CA LYS A 50 -20.03 -12.40 17.62
C LYS A 50 -19.91 -12.90 16.18
N THR A 51 -19.13 -13.96 15.97
CA THR A 51 -18.98 -14.57 14.63
C THR A 51 -20.29 -15.12 14.12
N ASP A 52 -21.09 -15.79 14.96
CA ASP A 52 -22.43 -16.28 14.61
C ASP A 52 -23.36 -15.13 14.20
N GLY A 53 -23.30 -14.01 14.91
CA GLY A 53 -24.05 -12.80 14.58
C GLY A 53 -23.66 -12.22 13.22
N LEU A 54 -22.36 -12.20 12.89
CA LEU A 54 -21.87 -11.74 11.59
C LEU A 54 -22.20 -12.71 10.45
N GLU A 55 -22.13 -14.01 10.69
CA GLU A 55 -22.51 -15.03 9.70
C GLU A 55 -24.02 -14.93 9.36
N LYS A 56 -24.85 -14.67 10.36
CA LYS A 56 -26.29 -14.42 10.14
C LYS A 56 -26.51 -13.16 9.31
N LYS A 57 -25.77 -12.07 9.60
CA LYS A 57 -25.81 -10.85 8.78
C LYS A 57 -25.36 -11.15 7.34
N LEU A 58 -24.28 -11.91 7.16
CA LEU A 58 -23.75 -12.28 5.84
C LEU A 58 -24.77 -13.08 4.99
N SER A 59 -25.68 -13.77 5.64
CA SER A 59 -26.73 -14.56 4.96
C SER A 59 -27.98 -13.74 4.59
N ALA A 60 -28.03 -12.44 4.92
CA ALA A 60 -29.14 -11.56 4.54
C ALA A 60 -29.10 -11.27 3.03
N PRO A 61 -30.29 -11.16 2.36
CA PRO A 61 -30.36 -11.03 0.90
C PRO A 61 -29.87 -9.68 0.34
N ASP A 62 -29.92 -8.61 1.14
CA ASP A 62 -29.63 -7.23 0.70
C ASP A 62 -28.23 -6.75 1.14
N GLN A 63 -27.20 -7.56 0.89
CA GLN A 63 -25.83 -7.17 1.19
C GLN A 63 -25.26 -6.32 0.05
N ASP A 64 -24.86 -5.08 0.38
CA ASP A 64 -24.05 -4.24 -0.50
C ASP A 64 -22.55 -4.50 -0.29
N ASP A 65 -21.72 -3.99 -1.22
CA ASP A 65 -20.27 -4.17 -1.14
C ASP A 65 -19.66 -3.55 0.13
N ALA A 66 -20.21 -2.43 0.60
CA ALA A 66 -19.74 -1.74 1.81
C ALA A 66 -20.03 -2.56 3.07
N GLY A 67 -21.24 -3.12 3.18
CA GLY A 67 -21.62 -4.02 4.28
C GLY A 67 -20.77 -5.29 4.33
N LEU A 68 -20.44 -5.87 3.17
CA LEU A 68 -19.56 -7.04 3.08
C LEU A 68 -18.13 -6.71 3.54
N VAL A 69 -17.62 -5.51 3.21
CA VAL A 69 -16.30 -5.05 3.68
C VAL A 69 -16.30 -4.86 5.20
N ASP A 70 -17.34 -4.25 5.76
CA ASP A 70 -17.45 -4.04 7.21
C ASP A 70 -17.51 -5.37 7.97
N ILE A 71 -18.33 -6.32 7.51
CA ILE A 71 -18.38 -7.69 8.08
C ILE A 71 -17.01 -8.35 8.02
N ARG A 72 -16.29 -8.23 6.91
CA ARG A 72 -14.95 -8.79 6.77
C ARG A 72 -13.97 -8.20 7.79
N LEU A 73 -13.93 -6.88 7.93
CA LEU A 73 -13.03 -6.21 8.90
C LEU A 73 -13.32 -6.68 10.34
N GLN A 74 -14.59 -6.78 10.71
CA GLN A 74 -14.98 -7.29 12.02
C GLN A 74 -14.54 -8.76 12.22
N LEU A 75 -14.69 -9.63 11.21
CA LEU A 75 -14.23 -11.01 11.25
C LEU A 75 -12.70 -11.13 11.39
N GLU A 76 -11.94 -10.30 10.66
CA GLU A 76 -10.48 -10.27 10.76
C GLU A 76 -10.02 -9.80 12.15
N ASP A 77 -10.71 -8.84 12.77
CA ASP A 77 -10.45 -8.41 14.15
C ASP A 77 -10.74 -9.52 15.16
N ILE A 78 -11.84 -10.25 14.99
CA ILE A 78 -12.18 -11.41 15.82
C ILE A 78 -11.13 -12.51 15.67
N SER A 79 -10.68 -12.80 14.45
CA SER A 79 -9.64 -13.81 14.20
C SER A 79 -8.33 -13.44 14.89
N ARG A 80 -7.92 -12.17 14.82
CA ARG A 80 -6.72 -11.68 15.53
C ARG A 80 -6.87 -11.81 17.05
N ALA A 81 -8.04 -11.46 17.59
CA ALA A 81 -8.32 -11.61 19.02
C ALA A 81 -8.27 -13.08 19.46
N ALA A 82 -8.85 -14.00 18.69
CA ALA A 82 -8.82 -15.44 18.98
C ALA A 82 -7.38 -16.00 18.96
N LEU A 83 -6.57 -15.62 17.97
CA LEU A 83 -5.17 -16.02 17.91
C LEU A 83 -4.34 -15.45 19.06
N ASN A 84 -4.59 -14.21 19.47
CA ASN A 84 -3.93 -13.61 20.64
C ASN A 84 -4.30 -14.35 21.93
N SER A 85 -5.55 -14.80 22.08
CA SER A 85 -5.96 -15.66 23.21
C SER A 85 -5.20 -16.99 23.23
N ALA A 86 -4.96 -17.60 22.07
CA ALA A 86 -4.14 -18.81 21.98
C ALA A 86 -2.65 -18.55 22.31
N LEU A 87 -2.10 -17.41 21.85
CA LEU A 87 -0.70 -17.03 22.12
C LEU A 87 -0.44 -16.74 23.60
N ALA A 88 -1.44 -16.30 24.37
CA ALA A 88 -1.31 -16.08 25.80
C ALA A 88 -0.86 -17.33 26.58
N PHE A 89 -1.14 -18.53 26.07
CA PHE A 89 -0.74 -19.79 26.69
C PHE A 89 0.64 -20.30 26.28
N ARG A 90 1.32 -19.67 25.32
CA ARG A 90 2.58 -20.18 24.78
C ARG A 90 3.67 -20.34 25.84
N SER A 91 3.85 -19.35 26.70
CA SER A 91 4.82 -19.43 27.80
C SER A 91 4.46 -20.54 28.77
N ARG A 92 3.18 -20.62 29.18
CA ARG A 92 2.71 -21.63 30.13
C ARG A 92 2.84 -23.05 29.60
N LEU A 93 2.51 -23.27 28.31
CA LEU A 93 2.73 -24.59 27.67
C LEU A 93 4.20 -24.99 27.65
N ASN A 94 5.11 -24.05 27.41
CA ASN A 94 6.54 -24.30 27.46
C ASN A 94 6.99 -24.69 28.87
N ASP A 95 6.50 -24.00 29.91
CA ASP A 95 6.80 -24.30 31.31
C ASP A 95 6.27 -25.68 31.72
N ILE A 96 5.02 -26.01 31.34
CA ILE A 96 4.42 -27.31 31.60
C ILE A 96 5.22 -28.42 30.90
N ASN A 97 5.57 -28.24 29.61
CA ASN A 97 6.35 -29.20 28.87
C ASN A 97 7.74 -29.42 29.48
N ALA A 98 8.42 -28.36 29.91
CA ALA A 98 9.71 -28.45 30.60
C ALA A 98 9.60 -29.21 31.91
N ARG A 99 8.57 -28.95 32.74
CA ARG A 99 8.32 -29.67 33.99
C ARG A 99 8.01 -31.14 33.78
N ILE A 100 7.13 -31.47 32.79
CA ILE A 100 6.85 -32.86 32.43
C ILE A 100 8.12 -33.59 31.95
N ALA A 101 9.00 -32.93 31.21
CA ALA A 101 10.26 -33.49 30.74
C ALA A 101 11.22 -33.78 31.92
N VAL A 102 11.26 -32.92 32.96
CA VAL A 102 12.06 -33.15 34.17
C VAL A 102 11.53 -34.35 34.98
N LEU A 103 10.20 -34.53 35.03
CA LEU A 103 9.58 -35.71 35.69
C LEU A 103 9.87 -37.05 34.97
N GLY A 104 10.35 -36.99 33.74
CA GLY A 104 10.64 -38.20 32.90
C GLY A 104 9.40 -38.99 32.46
N PRO A 105 9.56 -40.13 31.82
CA PRO A 105 8.45 -41.00 31.42
C PRO A 105 7.83 -41.71 32.64
N PRO A 106 6.52 -42.02 32.62
CA PRO A 106 5.90 -42.80 33.68
C PRO A 106 6.55 -44.19 33.79
N PRO A 107 6.59 -44.81 35.00
CA PRO A 107 7.21 -46.12 35.21
C PRO A 107 6.56 -47.19 34.34
N ALA A 108 7.38 -48.01 33.67
CA ALA A 108 6.91 -49.12 32.86
C ALA A 108 6.27 -50.22 33.72
N GLN A 109 5.42 -51.06 33.09
CA GLN A 109 4.79 -52.18 33.80
C GLN A 109 5.86 -53.11 34.38
N GLY A 110 5.82 -53.27 35.73
CA GLY A 110 6.77 -54.08 36.48
C GLY A 110 7.86 -53.30 37.24
N GLN A 111 7.91 -51.97 37.14
CA GLN A 111 8.76 -51.12 37.95
C GLN A 111 8.06 -50.66 39.26
N PRO A 112 8.80 -50.29 40.32
CA PRO A 112 8.21 -49.75 41.53
C PRO A 112 7.29 -48.59 41.24
N PRO A 113 6.15 -48.46 41.95
CA PRO A 113 5.21 -47.34 41.73
C PRO A 113 5.88 -46.00 42.02
N GLU A 114 5.56 -45.04 41.15
CA GLU A 114 6.04 -43.65 41.30
C GLU A 114 5.59 -43.07 42.68
N PRO A 115 6.42 -42.27 43.37
CA PRO A 115 6.00 -41.57 44.59
C PRO A 115 4.70 -40.77 44.33
N ALA A 116 3.74 -40.89 45.26
CA ALA A 116 2.40 -40.28 45.09
C ALA A 116 2.44 -38.77 44.80
N ILE A 117 3.44 -38.04 45.32
CA ILE A 117 3.65 -36.62 45.05
C ILE A 117 3.96 -36.37 43.56
N VAL A 118 4.87 -37.18 42.98
CA VAL A 118 5.28 -37.04 41.56
C VAL A 118 4.15 -37.43 40.63
N ALA A 119 3.43 -38.50 40.97
CA ALA A 119 2.26 -38.95 40.21
C ALA A 119 1.15 -37.92 40.18
N ASN A 120 0.86 -37.29 41.32
CA ASN A 120 -0.14 -36.23 41.42
C ASN A 120 0.28 -34.95 40.66
N GLU A 121 1.56 -34.57 40.75
CA GLU A 121 2.06 -33.41 39.98
C GLU A 121 1.99 -33.66 38.48
N ARG A 122 2.38 -34.83 38.00
CA ARG A 122 2.26 -35.24 36.61
C ARG A 122 0.81 -35.21 36.12
N ALA A 123 -0.11 -35.75 36.94
CA ALA A 123 -1.53 -35.76 36.60
C ALA A 123 -2.09 -34.33 36.51
N ALA A 124 -1.75 -33.48 37.45
CA ALA A 124 -2.15 -32.07 37.45
C ALA A 124 -1.63 -31.30 36.22
N LEU A 125 -0.32 -31.44 35.91
CA LEU A 125 0.28 -30.78 34.75
C LEU A 125 -0.31 -31.30 33.43
N THR A 126 -0.61 -32.60 33.34
CA THR A 126 -1.22 -33.21 32.16
C THR A 126 -2.66 -32.73 31.97
N ALA A 127 -3.43 -32.62 33.05
CA ALA A 127 -4.78 -32.06 33.03
C ALA A 127 -4.79 -30.59 32.59
N GLU A 128 -3.92 -29.76 33.20
CA GLU A 128 -3.79 -28.35 32.81
C GLU A 128 -3.38 -28.19 31.34
N LYS A 129 -2.42 -29.00 30.87
CA LYS A 129 -2.02 -29.02 29.46
C LYS A 129 -3.19 -29.38 28.53
N ALA A 130 -4.04 -30.34 28.91
CA ALA A 130 -5.20 -30.74 28.14
C ALA A 130 -6.24 -29.62 28.05
N GLU A 131 -6.51 -28.91 29.16
CA GLU A 131 -7.41 -27.77 29.20
C GLU A 131 -6.90 -26.62 28.31
N ILE A 132 -5.63 -26.25 28.44
CA ILE A 132 -5.01 -25.21 27.59
C ILE A 132 -5.09 -25.60 26.11
N ASN A 133 -4.76 -26.86 25.77
CA ASN A 133 -4.83 -27.32 24.38
C ASN A 133 -6.27 -27.27 23.84
N ALA A 134 -7.28 -27.53 24.66
CA ALA A 134 -8.68 -27.40 24.25
C ALA A 134 -9.04 -25.94 23.93
N VAL A 135 -8.58 -24.98 24.73
CA VAL A 135 -8.78 -23.53 24.45
C VAL A 135 -8.05 -23.11 23.19
N VAL A 136 -6.80 -23.52 23.02
CA VAL A 136 -6.01 -23.23 21.82
C VAL A 136 -6.67 -23.83 20.56
N ALA A 137 -7.14 -25.08 20.64
CA ALA A 137 -7.86 -25.71 19.54
C ALA A 137 -9.16 -24.99 19.19
N SER A 138 -9.92 -24.53 20.20
CA SER A 138 -11.14 -23.75 20.00
C SER A 138 -10.84 -22.42 19.30
N ALA A 139 -9.78 -21.71 19.68
CA ALA A 139 -9.32 -20.49 19.04
C ALA A 139 -8.90 -20.74 17.58
N GLN A 140 -8.17 -21.81 17.32
CA GLN A 140 -7.75 -22.20 15.96
C GLN A 140 -8.97 -22.57 15.08
N ASN A 141 -9.92 -23.35 15.61
CA ASN A 141 -11.14 -23.72 14.90
C ASN A 141 -11.97 -22.48 14.55
N LEU A 142 -12.08 -21.52 15.49
CA LEU A 142 -12.74 -20.24 15.24
C LEU A 142 -12.03 -19.46 14.12
N SER A 143 -10.70 -19.39 14.14
CA SER A 143 -9.91 -18.73 13.09
C SER A 143 -10.10 -19.39 11.73
N ILE A 144 -10.13 -20.73 11.66
CA ILE A 144 -10.40 -21.48 10.40
C ILE A 144 -11.80 -21.18 9.89
N ARG A 145 -12.81 -21.19 10.78
CA ARG A 145 -14.20 -20.84 10.42
C ARG A 145 -14.28 -19.41 9.86
N ILE A 146 -13.62 -18.45 10.51
CA ILE A 146 -13.57 -17.07 10.05
C ILE A 146 -12.91 -16.96 8.68
N SER A 147 -11.81 -17.69 8.43
CA SER A 147 -11.19 -17.75 7.10
C SER A 147 -12.20 -18.22 6.03
N GLY A 148 -12.99 -19.26 6.31
CA GLY A 148 -14.03 -19.70 5.38
C GLY A 148 -15.13 -18.65 5.14
N LEU A 149 -15.51 -17.87 6.15
CA LEU A 149 -16.45 -16.76 5.99
C LEU A 149 -15.86 -15.61 5.16
N VAL A 150 -14.58 -15.29 5.36
CA VAL A 150 -13.86 -14.28 4.57
C VAL A 150 -13.77 -14.70 3.09
N ASP A 151 -13.50 -15.97 2.80
CA ASP A 151 -13.50 -16.52 1.43
C ASP A 151 -14.91 -16.45 0.79
N ARG A 152 -15.95 -16.71 1.59
CA ARG A 152 -17.34 -16.55 1.14
C ARG A 152 -17.66 -15.09 0.81
N ILE A 153 -17.21 -14.14 1.64
CA ILE A 153 -17.35 -12.70 1.37
C ILE A 153 -16.63 -12.32 0.06
N ALA A 154 -15.42 -12.80 -0.16
CA ALA A 154 -14.69 -12.55 -1.41
C ALA A 154 -15.46 -13.07 -2.64
N THR A 155 -16.07 -14.25 -2.54
CA THR A 155 -16.90 -14.83 -3.60
C THR A 155 -18.16 -13.98 -3.84
N LEU A 156 -18.88 -13.57 -2.80
CA LEU A 156 -20.08 -12.72 -2.91
C LEU A 156 -19.72 -11.36 -3.54
N ARG A 157 -18.64 -10.73 -3.13
CA ARG A 157 -18.18 -9.47 -3.72
C ARG A 157 -17.81 -9.62 -5.20
N SER A 158 -17.15 -10.72 -5.57
CA SER A 158 -16.86 -11.03 -6.97
C SER A 158 -18.15 -11.21 -7.79
N GLN A 159 -19.18 -11.84 -7.22
CA GLN A 159 -20.49 -12.00 -7.86
C GLN A 159 -21.22 -10.64 -8.00
N LEU A 160 -21.22 -9.81 -6.96
CA LEU A 160 -21.75 -8.44 -7.03
C LEU A 160 -21.03 -7.61 -8.09
N PHE A 161 -19.71 -7.64 -8.11
CA PHE A 161 -18.92 -6.95 -9.11
C PHE A 161 -19.28 -7.40 -10.53
N ARG A 162 -19.33 -8.72 -10.76
CA ARG A 162 -19.76 -9.27 -12.07
C ARG A 162 -21.17 -8.83 -12.44
N SER A 163 -22.10 -8.87 -11.50
CA SER A 163 -23.50 -8.47 -11.75
C SER A 163 -23.60 -7.01 -12.15
N VAL A 164 -22.83 -6.12 -11.52
CA VAL A 164 -22.78 -4.70 -11.90
C VAL A 164 -22.23 -4.51 -13.31
N LEU A 165 -21.17 -5.25 -13.68
CA LEU A 165 -20.57 -5.15 -15.00
C LEU A 165 -21.45 -5.73 -16.12
N THR A 166 -22.18 -6.82 -15.83
CA THR A 166 -22.99 -7.54 -16.83
C THR A 166 -24.45 -7.10 -16.87
N LYS A 167 -24.89 -6.27 -15.92
CA LYS A 167 -26.26 -5.76 -15.89
C LYS A 167 -26.52 -4.87 -17.09
N ARG A 168 -27.49 -5.26 -17.89
CA ARG A 168 -27.95 -4.50 -19.05
C ARG A 168 -29.10 -3.57 -18.64
N TYR A 169 -28.99 -2.32 -19.00
CA TYR A 169 -30.02 -1.31 -18.78
C TYR A 169 -30.68 -0.92 -20.09
N GLU A 170 -31.97 -0.65 -20.08
CA GLU A 170 -32.69 -0.11 -21.23
C GLU A 170 -32.41 1.40 -21.34
N LEU A 171 -31.82 1.81 -22.45
CA LEU A 171 -31.46 3.22 -22.69
C LEU A 171 -32.69 4.08 -22.98
N SER A 172 -33.80 3.48 -23.42
CA SER A 172 -35.09 4.17 -23.64
C SER A 172 -35.55 4.94 -22.42
N ASP A 173 -35.43 4.32 -21.24
CA ASP A 173 -35.85 4.92 -19.98
C ASP A 173 -34.91 6.04 -19.55
N ALA A 174 -33.60 5.85 -19.80
CA ALA A 174 -32.58 6.83 -19.45
C ALA A 174 -32.60 8.09 -20.33
N LEU A 175 -33.07 7.98 -21.57
CA LEU A 175 -33.17 9.10 -22.53
C LEU A 175 -34.61 9.61 -22.66
N SER A 176 -35.51 9.20 -21.76
CA SER A 176 -36.90 9.64 -21.75
C SER A 176 -37.04 11.12 -21.36
N PRO A 177 -38.12 11.81 -21.80
CA PRO A 177 -38.41 13.17 -21.33
C PRO A 177 -38.54 13.30 -19.81
N GLN A 178 -38.93 12.21 -19.15
CA GLN A 178 -39.01 12.14 -17.69
C GLN A 178 -37.63 12.24 -17.03
N ALA A 179 -36.61 11.61 -17.60
CA ALA A 179 -35.25 11.72 -17.08
C ALA A 179 -34.70 13.16 -17.15
N PHE A 180 -35.14 13.96 -18.11
CA PHE A 180 -34.77 15.38 -18.17
C PHE A 180 -35.51 16.21 -17.13
N SER A 181 -36.80 15.93 -16.84
CA SER A 181 -37.53 16.59 -15.76
C SER A 181 -36.94 16.25 -14.39
N ASP A 182 -36.60 14.96 -14.17
CA ASP A 182 -35.96 14.50 -12.93
C ASP A 182 -34.59 15.17 -12.73
N ALA A 183 -33.82 15.35 -13.81
CA ALA A 183 -32.54 16.06 -13.77
C ALA A 183 -32.72 17.54 -13.39
N HIS A 184 -33.76 18.20 -13.93
CA HIS A 184 -34.07 19.59 -13.59
C HIS A 184 -34.48 19.73 -12.12
N ASP A 185 -35.32 18.83 -11.63
CA ASP A 185 -35.81 18.83 -10.24
C ASP A 185 -34.66 18.56 -9.26
N GLN A 186 -33.77 17.63 -9.60
CA GLN A 186 -32.57 17.35 -8.83
C GLN A 186 -31.64 18.57 -8.78
N PHE A 187 -31.38 19.21 -9.93
CA PHE A 187 -30.54 20.41 -9.98
C PHE A 187 -31.14 21.55 -9.15
N THR A 188 -32.45 21.73 -9.21
CA THR A 188 -33.17 22.71 -8.42
C THR A 188 -33.10 22.39 -6.92
N GLY A 189 -33.22 21.11 -6.54
CA GLY A 189 -33.05 20.62 -5.17
C GLY A 189 -31.63 20.87 -4.63
N LEU A 190 -30.62 20.53 -5.42
CA LEU A 190 -29.21 20.77 -5.09
C LEU A 190 -28.95 22.27 -4.92
N TYR A 191 -29.44 23.10 -5.84
CA TYR A 191 -29.31 24.56 -5.75
C TYR A 191 -29.93 25.10 -4.46
N LYS A 192 -31.16 24.68 -4.10
CA LYS A 192 -31.83 25.08 -2.86
C LYS A 192 -31.03 24.64 -1.62
N ALA A 193 -30.50 23.40 -1.61
CA ALA A 193 -29.70 22.88 -0.51
C ALA A 193 -28.42 23.70 -0.32
N VAL A 194 -27.68 23.96 -1.40
CA VAL A 194 -26.44 24.76 -1.39
C VAL A 194 -26.73 26.21 -1.00
N ALA A 195 -27.77 26.84 -1.58
CA ALA A 195 -28.15 28.22 -1.27
C ALA A 195 -28.57 28.38 0.19
N SER A 196 -29.36 27.44 0.72
CA SER A 196 -29.75 27.41 2.14
C SER A 196 -28.54 27.30 3.06
N TRP A 197 -27.63 26.37 2.76
CA TRP A 197 -26.39 26.21 3.51
C TRP A 197 -25.51 27.46 3.44
N LEU A 198 -25.31 28.02 2.25
CA LEU A 198 -24.50 29.22 2.07
C LEU A 198 -25.06 30.40 2.86
N THR A 199 -26.37 30.61 2.83
CA THR A 199 -27.06 31.64 3.62
C THR A 199 -26.85 31.41 5.13
N PHE A 200 -26.95 30.15 5.59
CA PHE A 200 -26.66 29.79 6.98
C PHE A 200 -25.19 30.09 7.33
N ALA A 201 -24.24 29.62 6.50
CA ALA A 201 -22.82 29.80 6.75
C ALA A 201 -22.41 31.28 6.79
N LEU A 202 -22.91 32.08 5.85
CA LEU A 202 -22.63 33.50 5.79
C LEU A 202 -23.29 34.29 6.93
N LYS A 203 -24.52 33.91 7.34
CA LYS A 203 -25.25 34.67 8.38
C LYS A 203 -24.81 34.29 9.80
N PHE A 204 -24.52 33.02 10.06
CA PHE A 204 -24.30 32.52 11.44
C PHE A 204 -22.87 32.00 11.69
N LYS A 205 -22.13 31.63 10.66
CA LYS A 205 -20.81 30.97 10.77
C LYS A 205 -19.71 31.67 9.97
N PHE A 206 -19.92 32.91 9.54
CA PHE A 206 -19.00 33.65 8.66
C PHE A 206 -17.58 33.70 9.23
N GLN A 207 -17.44 34.09 10.52
CA GLN A 207 -16.13 34.19 11.17
C GLN A 207 -15.42 32.81 11.24
N ALA A 208 -16.17 31.76 11.58
CA ALA A 208 -15.64 30.39 11.63
C ALA A 208 -15.22 29.90 10.24
N MET A 209 -16.03 30.16 9.20
CA MET A 209 -15.72 29.83 7.81
C MET A 209 -14.47 30.57 7.32
N LEU A 210 -14.37 31.85 7.62
CA LEU A 210 -13.20 32.67 7.25
C LEU A 210 -11.94 32.18 7.96
N ALA A 211 -12.01 31.95 9.28
CA ALA A 211 -10.89 31.43 10.06
C ALA A 211 -10.43 30.07 9.53
N ALA A 212 -11.36 29.14 9.29
CA ALA A 212 -11.07 27.81 8.74
C ALA A 212 -10.35 27.89 7.38
N THR A 213 -10.89 28.74 6.48
CA THR A 213 -10.29 28.92 5.14
C THR A 213 -8.91 29.56 5.21
N LEU A 214 -8.72 30.56 6.08
CA LEU A 214 -7.41 31.20 6.27
C LEU A 214 -6.38 30.21 6.88
N MET A 215 -6.79 29.39 7.85
CA MET A 215 -5.91 28.36 8.42
C MET A 215 -5.50 27.31 7.37
N ALA A 216 -6.45 26.85 6.56
CA ALA A 216 -6.17 25.93 5.47
C ALA A 216 -5.23 26.55 4.42
N LEU A 217 -5.47 27.82 4.06
CA LEU A 217 -4.61 28.57 3.13
C LEU A 217 -3.21 28.77 3.70
N ALA A 218 -3.09 29.08 4.99
CA ALA A 218 -1.81 29.23 5.66
C ALA A 218 -1.01 27.92 5.64
N LEU A 219 -1.66 26.78 5.90
CA LEU A 219 -1.03 25.45 5.81
C LEU A 219 -0.51 25.19 4.39
N ALA A 220 -1.34 25.42 3.37
CA ALA A 220 -0.94 25.24 1.98
C ALA A 220 0.21 26.20 1.59
N ALA A 221 0.18 27.44 2.05
CA ALA A 221 1.23 28.41 1.80
C ALA A 221 2.56 27.98 2.46
N VAL A 222 2.53 27.47 3.69
CA VAL A 222 3.72 26.94 4.38
C VAL A 222 4.31 25.77 3.59
N LEU A 223 3.48 24.84 3.11
CA LEU A 223 3.94 23.70 2.31
C LEU A 223 4.53 24.15 0.96
N LEU A 224 3.89 25.08 0.27
CA LEU A 224 4.39 25.58 -1.02
C LEU A 224 5.66 26.42 -0.87
N ILE A 225 5.67 27.36 0.07
CA ILE A 225 6.83 28.24 0.29
C ILE A 225 7.99 27.45 0.90
N GLY A 226 7.71 26.60 1.90
CA GLY A 226 8.70 25.74 2.51
C GLY A 226 9.29 24.75 1.50
N GLY A 227 8.43 24.11 0.70
CA GLY A 227 8.84 23.22 -0.37
C GLY A 227 9.70 23.92 -1.43
N ARG A 228 9.32 25.13 -1.86
CA ARG A 228 10.12 25.94 -2.79
C ARG A 228 11.47 26.35 -2.20
N ARG A 229 11.54 26.70 -0.93
CA ARG A 229 12.81 27.05 -0.26
C ARG A 229 13.75 25.85 -0.12
N LEU A 230 13.19 24.68 0.21
CA LEU A 230 13.99 23.46 0.39
C LEU A 230 14.39 22.82 -0.93
N PHE A 231 13.52 22.83 -1.93
CA PHE A 231 13.68 22.11 -3.20
C PHE A 231 13.70 23.03 -4.44
N GLY A 232 13.80 24.36 -4.27
CA GLY A 232 13.54 25.35 -5.31
C GLY A 232 14.31 25.16 -6.62
N ARG A 233 15.59 24.77 -6.56
CA ARG A 233 16.40 24.48 -7.75
C ARG A 233 16.03 23.17 -8.44
N ILE A 234 15.38 22.25 -7.70
CA ILE A 234 14.98 20.91 -8.19
C ILE A 234 13.54 20.95 -8.72
N PHE A 235 12.78 21.98 -8.35
CA PHE A 235 11.34 22.10 -8.54
C PHE A 235 10.93 22.86 -9.79
N GLU A 236 11.70 23.88 -10.21
CA GLU A 236 11.35 24.75 -11.34
C GLU A 236 12.27 24.47 -12.53
N ALA A 237 11.65 24.30 -13.71
CA ALA A 237 12.38 24.26 -14.97
C ALA A 237 12.98 25.63 -15.23
N ASP A 238 14.29 25.73 -15.37
CA ASP A 238 14.98 26.96 -15.71
C ASP A 238 14.94 27.17 -17.24
N PRO A 239 14.26 28.21 -17.73
CA PRO A 239 14.17 28.50 -19.16
C PRO A 239 15.51 28.85 -19.81
N SER A 240 16.52 29.25 -19.01
CA SER A 240 17.84 29.65 -19.49
C SER A 240 18.74 28.45 -19.88
N VAL A 241 18.36 27.23 -19.42
CA VAL A 241 19.12 26.02 -19.71
C VAL A 241 18.66 25.42 -21.04
N GLU A 242 19.49 25.53 -22.07
CA GLU A 242 19.16 25.01 -23.41
C GLU A 242 19.15 23.48 -23.47
N GLU A 243 20.08 22.82 -22.77
CA GLU A 243 20.19 21.34 -22.69
C GLU A 243 20.23 20.87 -21.23
N PRO A 244 19.06 20.76 -20.56
CA PRO A 244 19.04 20.23 -19.22
C PRO A 244 19.38 18.74 -19.20
N SER A 245 20.16 18.31 -18.20
CA SER A 245 20.48 16.89 -18.01
C SER A 245 19.20 16.07 -17.85
N TYR A 246 19.25 14.80 -18.25
CA TYR A 246 18.09 13.92 -18.19
C TYR A 246 17.56 13.76 -16.75
N LEU A 247 18.46 13.62 -15.79
CA LEU A 247 18.12 13.56 -14.36
C LEU A 247 17.43 14.85 -13.88
N SER A 248 17.87 16.01 -14.35
CA SER A 248 17.24 17.30 -14.01
C SER A 248 15.82 17.39 -14.54
N ARG A 249 15.55 16.94 -15.78
CA ARG A 249 14.19 16.88 -16.35
C ARG A 249 13.25 15.98 -15.52
N LEU A 250 13.75 14.81 -15.12
CA LEU A 250 12.97 13.87 -14.30
C LEU A 250 12.70 14.43 -12.90
N SER A 251 13.71 15.01 -12.28
CA SER A 251 13.57 15.64 -10.96
C SER A 251 12.54 16.76 -10.97
N VAL A 252 12.61 17.66 -11.96
CA VAL A 252 11.63 18.73 -12.14
C VAL A 252 10.24 18.17 -12.40
N ALA A 253 10.09 17.16 -13.25
CA ALA A 253 8.79 16.55 -13.52
C ALA A 253 8.17 15.93 -12.26
N PHE A 254 8.96 15.21 -11.46
CA PHE A 254 8.50 14.61 -10.20
C PHE A 254 8.08 15.68 -9.18
N TRP A 255 8.97 16.59 -8.84
CA TRP A 255 8.73 17.59 -7.81
C TRP A 255 7.67 18.62 -8.19
N SER A 256 7.62 19.05 -9.47
CA SER A 256 6.60 19.98 -9.97
C SER A 256 5.18 19.37 -9.97
N THR A 257 5.08 18.06 -9.96
CA THR A 257 3.80 17.34 -9.82
C THR A 257 3.46 17.11 -8.35
N LEU A 258 4.40 16.54 -7.58
CA LEU A 258 4.16 16.09 -6.21
C LEU A 258 3.85 17.26 -5.28
N LEU A 259 4.70 18.29 -5.24
CA LEU A 259 4.59 19.37 -4.25
C LEU A 259 3.29 20.19 -4.37
N PRO A 260 2.88 20.67 -5.56
CA PRO A 260 1.60 21.37 -5.68
C PRO A 260 0.39 20.47 -5.44
N THR A 261 0.48 19.16 -5.81
CA THR A 261 -0.61 18.20 -5.57
C THR A 261 -0.77 17.94 -4.08
N VAL A 262 0.32 17.73 -3.34
CA VAL A 262 0.29 17.56 -1.88
C VAL A 262 -0.19 18.83 -1.19
N ALA A 263 0.27 20.02 -1.62
CA ALA A 263 -0.16 21.28 -1.05
C ALA A 263 -1.67 21.54 -1.28
N LEU A 264 -2.17 21.25 -2.49
CA LEU A 264 -3.60 21.33 -2.76
C LEU A 264 -4.37 20.30 -1.92
N GLY A 265 -3.92 19.04 -1.88
CA GLY A 265 -4.54 18.00 -1.07
C GLY A 265 -4.61 18.38 0.41
N ALA A 266 -3.53 18.92 0.97
CA ALA A 266 -3.49 19.42 2.34
C ALA A 266 -4.44 20.60 2.55
N PHE A 267 -4.53 21.52 1.59
CA PHE A 267 -5.50 22.62 1.61
C PHE A 267 -6.94 22.12 1.66
N LEU A 268 -7.28 21.19 0.75
CA LEU A 268 -8.64 20.67 0.66
C LEU A 268 -9.01 19.83 1.89
N ALA A 269 -8.11 18.94 2.33
CA ALA A 269 -8.31 18.12 3.53
C ALA A 269 -8.44 18.98 4.80
N SER A 270 -7.57 19.97 4.98
CA SER A 270 -7.65 20.88 6.12
C SER A 270 -8.90 21.77 6.08
N THR A 271 -9.36 22.17 4.89
CA THR A 271 -10.63 22.90 4.73
C THR A 271 -11.80 22.06 5.23
N VAL A 272 -11.90 20.80 4.80
CA VAL A 272 -12.95 19.87 5.27
C VAL A 272 -12.84 19.65 6.78
N PHE A 273 -11.62 19.41 7.27
CA PHE A 273 -11.36 19.21 8.71
C PHE A 273 -11.83 20.40 9.54
N PHE A 274 -11.41 21.62 9.21
CA PHE A 274 -11.78 22.82 9.94
C PHE A 274 -13.27 23.17 9.80
N PHE A 275 -13.87 22.95 8.63
CA PHE A 275 -15.31 23.16 8.46
C PHE A 275 -16.13 22.20 9.33
N ASN A 276 -15.69 20.95 9.47
CA ASN A 276 -16.30 20.00 10.40
C ASN A 276 -16.06 20.41 11.85
N TYR A 277 -14.83 20.75 12.22
CA TYR A 277 -14.46 21.16 13.58
C TYR A 277 -15.28 22.36 14.08
N TYR A 278 -15.50 23.37 13.24
CA TYR A 278 -16.30 24.55 13.57
C TYR A 278 -17.80 24.36 13.34
N ASN A 279 -18.23 23.13 12.97
CA ASN A 279 -19.64 22.84 12.64
C ASN A 279 -20.24 23.81 11.61
N VAL A 280 -19.48 24.11 10.55
CA VAL A 280 -19.93 24.93 9.41
C VAL A 280 -20.74 24.06 8.43
N LEU A 281 -20.37 22.78 8.29
CA LEU A 281 -21.05 21.82 7.42
C LEU A 281 -22.32 21.28 8.09
N ARG A 282 -23.40 21.19 7.31
CA ARG A 282 -24.70 20.65 7.73
C ARG A 282 -25.04 19.45 6.88
N GLY A 283 -25.38 18.33 7.54
CA GLY A 283 -25.91 17.14 6.88
C GLY A 283 -25.17 16.75 5.61
N ASP A 284 -25.91 16.60 4.52
CA ASP A 284 -25.42 16.10 3.23
C ASP A 284 -24.47 17.08 2.52
N ILE A 285 -24.47 18.36 2.89
CA ILE A 285 -23.56 19.36 2.29
C ILE A 285 -22.09 19.01 2.50
N GLY A 286 -21.75 18.40 3.65
CA GLY A 286 -20.39 17.93 3.92
C GLY A 286 -19.93 16.89 2.89
N GLU A 287 -20.81 15.96 2.52
CA GLU A 287 -20.51 14.93 1.53
C GLU A 287 -20.43 15.52 0.12
N PHE A 288 -21.36 16.42 -0.26
CA PHE A 288 -21.30 17.13 -1.54
C PHE A 288 -20.02 17.93 -1.70
N LEU A 289 -19.61 18.67 -0.65
CA LEU A 289 -18.37 19.43 -0.65
C LEU A 289 -17.16 18.50 -0.77
N ASN A 290 -17.12 17.43 0.01
CA ASN A 290 -16.02 16.46 -0.03
C ASN A 290 -15.90 15.80 -1.41
N ALA A 291 -17.01 15.38 -2.02
CA ALA A 291 -17.03 14.85 -3.36
C ALA A 291 -16.50 15.88 -4.40
N LEU A 292 -16.97 17.12 -4.33
CA LEU A 292 -16.53 18.19 -5.23
C LEU A 292 -15.02 18.49 -5.08
N LEU A 293 -14.54 18.58 -3.85
CA LEU A 293 -13.12 18.82 -3.56
C LEU A 293 -12.25 17.66 -4.03
N SER A 294 -12.74 16.43 -3.92
CA SER A 294 -12.06 15.23 -4.45
C SER A 294 -11.93 15.29 -5.97
N VAL A 295 -12.97 15.73 -6.68
CA VAL A 295 -12.92 15.96 -8.15
C VAL A 295 -11.85 16.98 -8.51
N VAL A 296 -11.80 18.10 -7.78
CA VAL A 296 -10.80 19.15 -8.00
C VAL A 296 -9.39 18.60 -7.77
N ALA A 297 -9.18 17.85 -6.68
CA ALA A 297 -7.88 17.24 -6.37
C ALA A 297 -7.41 16.28 -7.48
N VAL A 298 -8.28 15.37 -7.92
CA VAL A 298 -7.95 14.39 -8.97
C VAL A 298 -7.69 15.07 -10.31
N ALA A 299 -8.57 15.98 -10.74
CA ALA A 299 -8.40 16.71 -11.99
C ALA A 299 -7.10 17.55 -12.00
N PHE A 300 -6.78 18.18 -10.88
CA PHE A 300 -5.52 18.92 -10.71
C PHE A 300 -4.30 18.00 -10.77
N CYS A 301 -4.34 16.86 -10.09
CA CYS A 301 -3.26 15.87 -10.12
C CYS A 301 -3.00 15.36 -11.54
N VAL A 302 -4.05 14.94 -12.27
CA VAL A 302 -3.96 14.50 -13.67
C VAL A 302 -3.40 15.61 -14.56
N ASN A 303 -3.88 16.85 -14.39
CA ASN A 303 -3.38 17.99 -15.14
C ASN A 303 -1.89 18.24 -14.87
N ARG A 304 -1.46 18.24 -13.60
CA ARG A 304 -0.06 18.44 -13.24
C ARG A 304 0.84 17.35 -13.77
N LEU A 305 0.44 16.08 -13.60
CA LEU A 305 1.21 14.93 -14.08
C LEU A 305 1.37 14.94 -15.61
N THR A 306 0.28 15.21 -16.34
CA THR A 306 0.32 15.27 -17.80
C THR A 306 1.15 16.47 -18.29
N ASN A 307 1.06 17.62 -17.61
CA ASN A 307 1.93 18.77 -17.92
C ASN A 307 3.39 18.45 -17.66
N ALA A 308 3.73 17.79 -16.55
CA ALA A 308 5.11 17.42 -16.23
C ALA A 308 5.69 16.40 -17.23
N ALA A 309 4.91 15.43 -17.67
CA ALA A 309 5.34 14.44 -18.67
C ALA A 309 5.55 15.04 -20.06
N LEU A 310 4.66 15.95 -20.49
CA LEU A 310 4.61 16.48 -21.85
C LEU A 310 5.22 17.88 -21.99
N GLU A 311 5.41 18.61 -20.89
CA GLU A 311 5.89 19.99 -20.77
C GLU A 311 5.64 20.85 -22.03
N PRO A 312 4.39 21.28 -22.26
CA PRO A 312 4.03 21.94 -23.52
C PRO A 312 4.63 23.34 -23.68
N ARG A 313 5.15 23.95 -22.58
CA ARG A 313 5.72 25.30 -22.59
C ARG A 313 7.22 25.33 -22.86
N LEU A 314 7.97 24.34 -22.33
CA LEU A 314 9.42 24.24 -22.42
C LEU A 314 9.82 22.94 -23.12
N PRO A 315 9.99 22.95 -24.47
CA PRO A 315 10.29 21.74 -25.24
C PRO A 315 11.51 20.97 -24.77
N ASN A 316 12.53 21.66 -24.27
CA ASN A 316 13.79 21.08 -23.83
C ASN A 316 13.67 20.28 -22.50
N TRP A 317 12.59 20.52 -21.75
CA TRP A 317 12.31 19.86 -20.48
C TRP A 317 11.34 18.67 -20.59
N ARG A 318 10.89 18.32 -21.80
CA ARG A 318 9.96 17.22 -22.02
C ARG A 318 10.60 15.87 -21.75
N LEU A 319 9.84 14.99 -21.08
CA LEU A 319 10.22 13.59 -20.92
C LEU A 319 9.89 12.77 -22.17
N ILE A 320 8.79 13.10 -22.85
CA ILE A 320 8.32 12.43 -24.07
C ILE A 320 8.45 13.41 -25.24
N PRO A 321 9.11 13.05 -26.33
CA PRO A 321 9.41 13.94 -27.46
C PRO A 321 8.17 14.21 -28.35
N VAL A 322 7.11 14.78 -27.75
CA VAL A 322 5.85 15.13 -28.43
C VAL A 322 5.93 16.58 -28.93
N ALA A 323 5.41 16.87 -30.11
CA ALA A 323 5.35 18.23 -30.63
C ALA A 323 4.43 19.14 -29.79
N THR A 324 4.71 20.44 -29.74
CA THR A 324 4.05 21.41 -28.81
C THR A 324 2.54 21.51 -28.99
N GLY A 325 2.03 21.45 -30.22
CA GLY A 325 0.59 21.48 -30.51
C GLY A 325 -0.14 20.27 -29.93
N PRO A 326 0.21 19.05 -30.36
CA PRO A 326 -0.34 17.81 -29.81
C PRO A 326 -0.16 17.69 -28.29
N ALA A 327 0.97 18.11 -27.71
CA ALA A 327 1.19 18.08 -26.26
C ALA A 327 0.11 18.87 -25.50
N ARG A 328 -0.22 20.08 -25.97
CA ARG A 328 -1.30 20.90 -25.36
C ARG A 328 -2.66 20.21 -25.47
N TRP A 329 -2.95 19.59 -26.62
CA TRP A 329 -4.20 18.86 -26.78
C TRP A 329 -4.28 17.63 -25.88
N LEU A 330 -3.21 16.85 -25.77
CA LEU A 330 -3.15 15.68 -24.88
C LEU A 330 -3.38 16.07 -23.42
N VAL A 331 -2.75 17.15 -22.94
CA VAL A 331 -2.98 17.65 -21.58
C VAL A 331 -4.45 18.04 -21.39
N ARG A 332 -5.04 18.78 -22.33
CA ARG A 332 -6.45 19.19 -22.24
C ARG A 332 -7.40 17.99 -22.26
N LEU A 333 -7.17 17.02 -23.15
CA LEU A 333 -8.00 15.82 -23.28
C LEU A 333 -7.91 14.94 -22.02
N ALA A 334 -6.70 14.72 -21.49
CA ALA A 334 -6.51 13.96 -20.24
C ALA A 334 -7.18 14.64 -19.04
N THR A 335 -7.03 15.98 -18.93
CA THR A 335 -7.70 16.75 -17.88
C THR A 335 -9.22 16.73 -18.04
N ALA A 336 -9.74 16.88 -19.28
CA ALA A 336 -11.17 16.81 -19.54
C ALA A 336 -11.75 15.45 -19.17
N MET A 337 -11.04 14.36 -19.46
CA MET A 337 -11.44 13.00 -19.08
C MET A 337 -11.55 12.85 -17.56
N ALA A 338 -10.55 13.34 -16.81
CA ALA A 338 -10.59 13.34 -15.34
C ALA A 338 -11.74 14.19 -14.79
N VAL A 339 -12.01 15.35 -15.38
CA VAL A 339 -13.13 16.23 -14.98
C VAL A 339 -14.48 15.56 -15.25
N VAL A 340 -14.67 14.95 -16.44
CA VAL A 340 -15.93 14.27 -16.79
C VAL A 340 -16.22 13.11 -15.84
N LEU A 341 -15.24 12.26 -15.56
CA LEU A 341 -15.40 11.15 -14.60
C LEU A 341 -15.57 11.64 -13.17
N GLY A 342 -14.82 12.65 -12.78
CA GLY A 342 -14.97 13.28 -11.47
C GLY A 342 -16.34 13.90 -11.28
N PHE A 343 -16.85 14.62 -12.28
CA PHE A 343 -18.20 15.19 -12.26
C PHE A 343 -19.28 14.11 -12.20
N ASN A 344 -19.12 13.00 -12.96
CA ASN A 344 -19.99 11.85 -12.85
C ASN A 344 -19.98 11.26 -11.42
N TYR A 345 -18.81 11.18 -10.76
CA TYR A 345 -18.72 10.78 -9.36
C TYR A 345 -19.42 11.75 -8.42
N PHE A 346 -19.21 13.07 -8.58
CA PHE A 346 -19.91 14.09 -7.79
C PHE A 346 -21.43 13.94 -7.89
N LEU A 347 -21.95 13.85 -9.12
CA LEU A 347 -23.37 13.62 -9.34
C LEU A 347 -23.86 12.28 -8.77
N SER A 348 -22.99 11.26 -8.65
CA SER A 348 -23.31 10.00 -7.99
C SER A 348 -23.65 10.22 -6.53
N VAL A 349 -22.80 10.97 -5.82
CA VAL A 349 -23.02 11.29 -4.41
C VAL A 349 -24.30 12.13 -4.22
N VAL A 350 -24.54 13.09 -5.13
CA VAL A 350 -25.77 13.89 -5.10
C VAL A 350 -27.00 13.03 -5.31
N ASN A 351 -26.99 12.12 -6.31
CA ASN A 351 -28.11 11.23 -6.61
C ASN A 351 -28.45 10.31 -5.43
N GLU A 352 -27.43 9.74 -4.83
CA GLU A 352 -27.57 8.85 -3.68
C GLU A 352 -28.22 9.55 -2.48
N LYS A 353 -27.74 10.77 -2.15
CA LYS A 353 -28.27 11.54 -1.01
C LYS A 353 -29.64 12.15 -1.27
N MET A 354 -29.96 12.48 -2.50
CA MET A 354 -31.26 13.04 -2.85
C MET A 354 -32.30 11.97 -3.21
N GLY A 355 -31.96 10.67 -3.18
CA GLY A 355 -32.87 9.57 -3.53
C GLY A 355 -33.32 9.63 -4.98
N SER A 356 -32.47 10.03 -5.90
CA SER A 356 -32.84 10.26 -7.30
C SER A 356 -33.16 8.95 -8.04
N PRO A 357 -34.04 8.98 -9.07
CA PRO A 357 -34.39 7.79 -9.85
C PRO A 357 -33.18 7.13 -10.53
N LEU A 358 -33.25 5.81 -10.69
CA LEU A 358 -32.19 5.02 -11.34
C LEU A 358 -31.96 5.45 -12.81
N SER A 359 -33.01 5.88 -13.51
CA SER A 359 -32.97 6.40 -14.89
C SER A 359 -31.95 7.52 -15.02
N LEU A 360 -31.91 8.46 -14.08
CA LEU A 360 -30.97 9.58 -14.06
C LEU A 360 -29.53 9.12 -13.83
N THR A 361 -29.33 8.11 -12.97
CA THR A 361 -28.00 7.53 -12.75
C THR A 361 -27.46 6.86 -14.01
N ILE A 362 -28.33 6.16 -14.74
CA ILE A 362 -27.97 5.52 -16.02
C ILE A 362 -27.66 6.59 -17.08
N ALA A 363 -28.52 7.61 -17.23
CA ALA A 363 -28.36 8.68 -18.21
C ALA A 363 -27.02 9.43 -18.05
N ARG A 364 -26.71 9.89 -16.83
CA ARG A 364 -25.44 10.61 -16.59
C ARG A 364 -24.21 9.75 -16.82
N SER A 365 -24.25 8.47 -16.39
CA SER A 365 -23.14 7.54 -16.60
C SER A 365 -22.93 7.20 -18.08
N PHE A 366 -24.05 7.06 -18.82
CA PHE A 366 -24.01 6.91 -20.28
C PHE A 366 -23.33 8.09 -20.96
N VAL A 367 -23.74 9.33 -20.66
CA VAL A 367 -23.15 10.54 -21.23
C VAL A 367 -21.66 10.64 -20.89
N ALA A 368 -21.30 10.41 -19.61
CA ALA A 368 -19.91 10.47 -19.17
C ALA A 368 -19.02 9.45 -19.90
N THR A 369 -19.49 8.20 -20.04
CA THR A 369 -18.72 7.12 -20.71
C THR A 369 -18.58 7.34 -22.20
N VAL A 370 -19.61 7.84 -22.86
CA VAL A 370 -19.54 8.21 -24.29
C VAL A 370 -18.53 9.35 -24.51
N ILE A 371 -18.55 10.39 -23.69
CA ILE A 371 -17.57 11.49 -23.78
C ILE A 371 -16.14 10.96 -23.57
N VAL A 372 -15.93 10.11 -22.58
CA VAL A 372 -14.61 9.51 -22.31
C VAL A 372 -14.17 8.64 -23.50
N GLY A 373 -15.06 7.81 -24.05
CA GLY A 373 -14.77 7.00 -25.23
C GLY A 373 -14.37 7.85 -26.44
N VAL A 374 -15.07 8.96 -26.70
CA VAL A 374 -14.72 9.91 -27.75
C VAL A 374 -13.35 10.54 -27.50
N ILE A 375 -13.06 10.96 -26.25
CA ILE A 375 -11.75 11.52 -25.89
C ILE A 375 -10.63 10.51 -26.15
N LEU A 376 -10.82 9.23 -25.80
CA LEU A 376 -9.84 8.18 -26.06
C LEU A 376 -9.57 7.98 -27.56
N ILE A 377 -10.62 7.98 -28.38
CA ILE A 377 -10.47 7.91 -29.82
C ILE A 377 -9.71 9.12 -30.35
N LEU A 378 -10.04 10.33 -29.89
CA LEU A 378 -9.34 11.55 -30.29
C LEU A 378 -7.86 11.49 -29.90
N MET A 379 -7.54 11.01 -28.70
CA MET A 379 -6.14 10.83 -28.27
C MET A 379 -5.40 9.81 -29.15
N GLY A 380 -6.06 8.72 -29.54
CA GLY A 380 -5.49 7.68 -30.41
C GLY A 380 -5.27 8.14 -31.86
N VAL A 381 -6.12 9.03 -32.37
CA VAL A 381 -6.01 9.57 -33.73
C VAL A 381 -4.99 10.70 -33.85
N LEU A 382 -4.68 11.40 -32.75
CA LEU A 382 -3.68 12.45 -32.70
C LEU A 382 -2.32 11.95 -33.20
N LYS A 383 -1.62 12.78 -33.99
CA LYS A 383 -0.26 12.54 -34.48
C LYS A 383 0.73 13.35 -33.63
N PRO A 384 1.30 12.77 -32.53
CA PRO A 384 2.07 13.53 -31.57
C PRO A 384 3.50 13.83 -31.99
N PHE A 385 4.07 13.06 -32.89
CA PHE A 385 5.48 13.16 -33.26
C PHE A 385 5.68 13.91 -34.57
N ARG A 386 6.83 14.58 -34.66
CA ARG A 386 7.27 15.22 -35.91
C ARG A 386 8.57 14.57 -36.37
N ALA A 387 8.61 14.08 -37.58
CA ALA A 387 9.81 13.50 -38.16
C ALA A 387 10.80 14.60 -38.60
N LYS A 388 12.06 14.22 -38.88
CA LYS A 388 13.10 15.16 -39.36
C LYS A 388 12.74 15.84 -40.66
N ASP A 389 11.93 15.18 -41.51
CA ASP A 389 11.41 15.67 -42.80
C ASP A 389 10.20 16.62 -42.61
N GLY A 390 9.81 16.93 -41.38
CA GLY A 390 8.65 17.78 -41.06
C GLY A 390 7.30 17.06 -41.07
N SER A 391 7.22 15.80 -41.51
CA SER A 391 5.99 15.01 -41.55
C SER A 391 5.49 14.64 -40.16
N TRP A 392 4.14 14.52 -40.01
CA TRP A 392 3.53 14.11 -38.74
C TRP A 392 3.47 12.60 -38.64
N ARG A 393 4.03 12.05 -37.57
CA ARG A 393 3.99 10.61 -37.25
C ARG A 393 2.94 10.30 -36.17
N PRO A 394 2.13 9.26 -36.39
CA PRO A 394 1.17 8.80 -35.40
C PRO A 394 1.89 8.10 -34.24
N TRP A 395 1.12 7.78 -33.19
CA TRP A 395 1.53 6.87 -32.13
C TRP A 395 2.04 5.53 -32.67
N PRO A 396 2.90 4.80 -31.95
CA PRO A 396 3.17 3.40 -32.24
C PRO A 396 1.87 2.63 -32.45
N ALA A 397 1.84 1.74 -33.46
CA ALA A 397 0.59 1.09 -33.89
C ALA A 397 -0.15 0.40 -32.70
N TRP A 398 0.57 -0.31 -31.84
CA TRP A 398 -0.01 -1.01 -30.70
C TRP A 398 -0.71 -0.04 -29.72
N LEU A 399 -0.10 1.10 -29.41
CA LEU A 399 -0.66 2.09 -28.49
C LEU A 399 -1.91 2.76 -29.08
N ARG A 400 -1.85 3.07 -30.38
CA ARG A 400 -2.99 3.60 -31.11
C ARG A 400 -4.17 2.63 -31.14
N PHE A 401 -3.90 1.34 -31.40
CA PHE A 401 -4.94 0.29 -31.40
C PHE A 401 -5.56 0.13 -30.00
N ILE A 402 -4.76 0.16 -28.93
CA ILE A 402 -5.26 0.12 -27.56
C ILE A 402 -6.16 1.32 -27.28
N ALA A 403 -5.71 2.54 -27.55
CA ALA A 403 -6.49 3.75 -27.25
C ALA A 403 -7.81 3.79 -28.03
N ILE A 404 -7.78 3.53 -29.33
CA ILE A 404 -8.98 3.52 -30.16
C ILE A 404 -9.87 2.34 -29.79
N GLY A 405 -9.30 1.14 -29.57
CA GLY A 405 -10.05 -0.06 -29.19
C GLY A 405 -10.78 0.11 -27.85
N LEU A 406 -10.10 0.68 -26.84
CA LEU A 406 -10.73 1.03 -25.55
C LEU A 406 -11.84 2.08 -25.73
N GLY A 407 -11.60 3.12 -26.53
CA GLY A 407 -12.63 4.13 -26.79
C GLY A 407 -13.87 3.56 -27.50
N VAL A 408 -13.66 2.77 -28.55
CA VAL A 408 -14.75 2.12 -29.28
C VAL A 408 -15.49 1.10 -28.43
N SER A 409 -14.77 0.25 -27.67
CA SER A 409 -15.39 -0.74 -26.77
C SER A 409 -16.20 -0.09 -25.65
N THR A 410 -15.73 1.03 -25.09
CA THR A 410 -16.46 1.80 -24.08
C THR A 410 -17.76 2.37 -24.64
N ILE A 411 -17.73 2.98 -25.83
CA ILE A 411 -18.93 3.50 -26.50
C ILE A 411 -19.87 2.36 -26.87
N ALA A 412 -19.36 1.27 -27.43
CA ALA A 412 -20.16 0.11 -27.79
C ALA A 412 -20.84 -0.52 -26.57
N ALA A 413 -20.12 -0.71 -25.47
CA ALA A 413 -20.68 -1.21 -24.21
C ALA A 413 -21.79 -0.28 -23.69
N ALA A 414 -21.57 1.04 -23.72
CA ALA A 414 -22.56 2.02 -23.31
C ALA A 414 -23.83 1.95 -24.18
N LEU A 415 -23.69 1.89 -25.52
CA LEU A 415 -24.83 1.80 -26.48
C LEU A 415 -25.58 0.47 -26.36
N LEU A 416 -24.91 -0.63 -26.01
CA LEU A 416 -25.54 -1.93 -25.76
C LEU A 416 -26.23 -2.01 -24.39
N GLY A 417 -26.15 -0.96 -23.56
CA GLY A 417 -26.76 -0.88 -22.23
C GLY A 417 -25.89 -1.41 -21.10
N TYR A 418 -24.65 -1.84 -21.36
CA TYR A 418 -23.69 -2.28 -20.33
C TYR A 418 -22.97 -1.07 -19.68
N ILE A 419 -23.78 -0.19 -19.07
CA ILE A 419 -23.30 1.09 -18.52
C ILE A 419 -22.24 0.87 -17.41
N GLY A 420 -22.43 -0.15 -16.56
CA GLY A 420 -21.47 -0.49 -15.49
C GLY A 420 -20.11 -0.86 -16.03
N LEU A 421 -20.06 -1.69 -17.09
CA LEU A 421 -18.81 -2.07 -17.77
C LEU A 421 -18.14 -0.85 -18.43
N ALA A 422 -18.91 -0.03 -19.14
CA ALA A 422 -18.40 1.17 -19.81
C ALA A 422 -17.80 2.16 -18.80
N LEU A 423 -18.48 2.38 -17.69
CA LEU A 423 -18.02 3.25 -16.60
C LEU A 423 -16.76 2.69 -15.93
N PHE A 424 -16.72 1.39 -15.63
CA PHE A 424 -15.55 0.72 -15.09
C PHE A 424 -14.33 0.90 -16.00
N VAL A 425 -14.43 0.57 -17.28
CA VAL A 425 -13.34 0.76 -18.25
C VAL A 425 -12.88 2.22 -18.29
N SER A 426 -13.82 3.17 -18.33
CA SER A 426 -13.51 4.61 -18.34
C SER A 426 -12.72 5.04 -17.12
N ILE A 427 -13.10 4.59 -15.92
CA ILE A 427 -12.38 4.88 -14.67
C ILE A 427 -10.99 4.24 -14.71
N GLN A 428 -10.91 2.96 -15.14
CA GLN A 428 -9.63 2.25 -15.17
C GLN A 428 -8.63 2.90 -16.13
N VAL A 429 -9.06 3.42 -17.26
CA VAL A 429 -8.16 4.11 -18.19
C VAL A 429 -7.52 5.34 -17.54
N VAL A 430 -8.29 6.15 -16.80
CA VAL A 430 -7.74 7.35 -16.14
C VAL A 430 -6.84 6.97 -14.97
N VAL A 431 -7.34 6.11 -14.10
CA VAL A 431 -6.66 5.77 -12.84
C VAL A 431 -5.41 4.93 -13.12
N THR A 432 -5.55 3.84 -13.88
CA THR A 432 -4.41 2.99 -14.26
C THR A 432 -3.43 3.75 -15.14
N GLY A 433 -3.92 4.54 -16.10
CA GLY A 433 -3.09 5.37 -16.96
C GLY A 433 -2.26 6.38 -16.17
N THR A 434 -2.87 7.09 -15.22
CA THR A 434 -2.17 8.05 -14.34
C THR A 434 -1.12 7.34 -13.48
N THR A 435 -1.48 6.20 -12.89
CA THR A 435 -0.59 5.37 -12.07
C THR A 435 0.60 4.86 -12.87
N LEU A 436 0.37 4.34 -14.08
CA LEU A 436 1.43 3.86 -14.97
C LEU A 436 2.36 4.99 -15.44
N ILE A 437 1.84 6.18 -15.75
CA ILE A 437 2.68 7.33 -16.12
C ILE A 437 3.57 7.73 -14.93
N THR A 438 3.02 7.75 -13.71
CA THR A 438 3.80 8.06 -12.51
C THR A 438 4.89 7.02 -12.25
N ALA A 439 4.54 5.73 -12.33
CA ALA A 439 5.50 4.63 -12.21
C ALA A 439 6.59 4.71 -13.28
N TYR A 440 6.22 5.01 -14.53
CA TYR A 440 7.16 5.16 -15.63
C TYR A 440 8.17 6.30 -15.40
N ILE A 441 7.70 7.46 -14.92
CA ILE A 441 8.61 8.57 -14.53
C ILE A 441 9.56 8.10 -13.41
N GLY A 442 9.06 7.32 -12.46
CA GLY A 442 9.89 6.72 -11.41
C GLY A 442 10.96 5.78 -11.98
N PHE A 443 10.61 4.85 -12.88
CA PHE A 443 11.56 3.95 -13.54
C PHE A 443 12.61 4.70 -14.34
N LEU A 444 12.22 5.75 -15.07
CA LEU A 444 13.16 6.60 -15.78
C LEU A 444 14.13 7.30 -14.82
N SER A 445 13.62 7.75 -13.65
CA SER A 445 14.45 8.39 -12.62
C SER A 445 15.46 7.40 -12.01
N ALA A 446 15.01 6.18 -11.71
CA ALA A 446 15.87 5.12 -11.21
C ALA A 446 17.00 4.79 -12.23
N ARG A 447 16.62 4.66 -13.50
CA ARG A 447 17.57 4.40 -14.58
C ARG A 447 18.60 5.51 -14.72
N ALA A 448 18.18 6.78 -14.70
CA ALA A 448 19.09 7.93 -14.79
C ALA A 448 20.08 8.01 -13.62
N ILE A 449 19.68 7.57 -12.42
CA ILE A 449 20.56 7.48 -11.25
C ILE A 449 21.56 6.32 -11.39
N GLY A 450 21.17 5.22 -12.04
CA GLY A 450 22.00 4.04 -12.24
C GLY A 450 22.95 4.13 -13.45
N GLU A 451 22.86 5.16 -14.32
CA GLU A 451 23.80 5.41 -15.41
C GLU A 451 25.13 5.95 -14.86
N GLU A 452 26.24 5.72 -15.57
CA GLU A 452 27.59 6.16 -15.17
C GLU A 452 27.60 7.67 -14.88
N GLY A 453 28.12 8.06 -13.72
CA GLY A 453 28.12 9.45 -13.23
C GLY A 453 26.76 9.98 -12.75
N GLY A 454 25.63 9.27 -13.02
CA GLY A 454 24.29 9.75 -12.71
C GLY A 454 24.03 9.94 -11.22
N PHE A 455 24.57 9.06 -10.38
CA PHE A 455 24.45 9.19 -8.93
C PHE A 455 25.28 10.36 -8.37
N ALA A 456 26.49 10.57 -8.90
CA ALA A 456 27.37 11.67 -8.51
C ALA A 456 26.73 13.05 -8.78
N ASP A 457 25.89 13.15 -9.83
CA ASP A 457 25.13 14.36 -10.16
C ASP A 457 23.94 14.63 -9.24
N THR A 458 23.56 13.68 -8.40
CA THR A 458 22.50 13.89 -7.40
C THR A 458 22.98 14.78 -6.24
N SER A 459 22.07 15.39 -5.51
CA SER A 459 22.42 16.18 -4.31
C SER A 459 23.10 15.32 -3.23
N VAL A 460 22.70 14.07 -3.11
CA VAL A 460 23.29 13.09 -2.18
C VAL A 460 24.66 12.65 -2.66
N GLY A 461 24.80 12.35 -3.94
CA GLY A 461 26.08 11.98 -4.54
C GLY A 461 27.13 13.09 -4.41
N ARG A 462 26.76 14.33 -4.72
CA ARG A 462 27.65 15.51 -4.53
C ARG A 462 28.03 15.73 -3.06
N TRP A 463 27.11 15.54 -2.14
CA TRP A 463 27.43 15.63 -0.71
C TRP A 463 28.39 14.51 -0.29
N LEU A 464 28.17 13.30 -0.78
CA LEU A 464 28.99 12.14 -0.46
C LEU A 464 30.41 12.29 -1.04
N SER A 465 30.54 12.73 -2.30
CA SER A 465 31.83 12.99 -2.93
C SER A 465 32.60 14.12 -2.26
N ALA A 466 31.91 15.14 -1.72
CA ALA A 466 32.55 16.25 -1.01
C ALA A 466 33.04 15.87 0.40
N ASN A 467 32.37 14.93 1.07
CA ASN A 467 32.64 14.58 2.47
C ASN A 467 33.37 13.25 2.66
N SER A 468 33.60 12.47 1.60
CA SER A 468 34.21 11.13 1.65
C SER A 468 35.19 10.94 0.50
N SER A 469 36.27 10.20 0.73
CA SER A 469 37.27 9.87 -0.30
C SER A 469 36.83 8.64 -1.14
N TYR A 470 35.54 8.60 -1.55
CA TYR A 470 35.08 7.53 -2.44
C TYR A 470 35.58 7.79 -3.87
N GLU A 471 36.10 6.75 -4.50
CA GLU A 471 36.45 6.76 -5.94
C GLU A 471 35.17 6.81 -6.78
N ASP A 472 35.23 7.38 -7.98
CA ASP A 472 34.08 7.50 -8.90
C ASP A 472 33.40 6.15 -9.16
N THR A 473 34.18 5.07 -9.27
CA THR A 473 33.71 3.69 -9.39
C THR A 473 32.83 3.22 -8.22
N ALA A 474 33.13 3.66 -7.00
CA ALA A 474 32.31 3.33 -5.82
C ALA A 474 30.97 4.09 -5.83
N LEU A 475 30.96 5.33 -6.31
CA LEU A 475 29.75 6.13 -6.48
C LEU A 475 28.84 5.56 -7.57
N ASP A 476 29.39 5.05 -8.67
CA ASP A 476 28.62 4.38 -9.72
C ASP A 476 28.00 3.06 -9.23
N GLN A 477 28.73 2.27 -8.43
CA GLN A 477 28.17 1.08 -7.80
C GLN A 477 27.04 1.41 -6.83
N LEU A 478 27.18 2.48 -6.03
CA LEU A 478 26.10 2.97 -5.18
C LEU A 478 24.90 3.44 -6.01
N GLY A 479 25.13 4.12 -7.11
CA GLY A 479 24.11 4.54 -8.06
C GLY A 479 23.29 3.36 -8.60
N LEU A 480 23.95 2.28 -8.96
CA LEU A 480 23.32 1.05 -9.44
C LEU A 480 22.47 0.40 -8.33
N VAL A 481 22.98 0.29 -7.11
CA VAL A 481 22.23 -0.26 -5.95
C VAL A 481 21.01 0.60 -5.64
N VAL A 482 21.16 1.92 -5.62
CA VAL A 482 20.06 2.88 -5.40
C VAL A 482 19.02 2.76 -6.51
N SER A 483 19.44 2.65 -7.76
CA SER A 483 18.54 2.45 -8.91
C SER A 483 17.70 1.16 -8.77
N ILE A 484 18.33 0.05 -8.41
CA ILE A 484 17.65 -1.22 -8.18
C ILE A 484 16.65 -1.09 -7.00
N ALA A 485 17.05 -0.46 -5.91
CA ALA A 485 16.20 -0.24 -4.75
C ALA A 485 14.97 0.63 -5.09
N ILE A 486 15.15 1.71 -5.85
CA ILE A 486 14.05 2.56 -6.33
C ILE A 486 13.12 1.77 -7.25
N ASN A 487 13.63 1.00 -8.19
CA ASN A 487 12.83 0.17 -9.09
C ASN A 487 12.00 -0.86 -8.32
N LEU A 488 12.60 -1.52 -7.34
CA LEU A 488 11.90 -2.45 -6.45
C LEU A 488 10.80 -1.75 -5.66
N MET A 489 11.09 -0.58 -5.09
CA MET A 489 10.12 0.23 -4.35
C MET A 489 8.95 0.67 -5.23
N ILE A 490 9.21 1.07 -6.48
CA ILE A 490 8.16 1.41 -7.45
C ILE A 490 7.24 0.22 -7.69
N VAL A 491 7.79 -0.97 -7.95
CA VAL A 491 6.98 -2.18 -8.14
C VAL A 491 6.18 -2.51 -6.88
N LEU A 492 6.80 -2.47 -5.70
CA LEU A 492 6.14 -2.78 -4.42
C LEU A 492 5.02 -1.80 -4.07
N VAL A 493 5.09 -0.56 -4.52
CA VAL A 493 4.06 0.46 -4.24
C VAL A 493 2.99 0.46 -5.34
N PHE A 494 3.40 0.54 -6.60
CA PHE A 494 2.45 0.77 -7.70
C PHE A 494 1.70 -0.49 -8.13
N LEU A 495 2.30 -1.69 -8.02
CA LEU A 495 1.59 -2.93 -8.34
C LEU A 495 0.43 -3.20 -7.38
N PRO A 496 0.59 -3.18 -6.04
CA PRO A 496 -0.54 -3.27 -5.13
C PRO A 496 -1.58 -2.16 -5.34
N LEU A 497 -1.15 -0.93 -5.60
CA LEU A 497 -2.06 0.19 -5.85
C LEU A 497 -2.94 -0.08 -7.08
N ILE A 498 -2.39 -0.57 -8.19
CA ILE A 498 -3.15 -0.96 -9.38
C ILE A 498 -4.13 -2.09 -9.04
N LEU A 499 -3.69 -3.12 -8.33
CA LEU A 499 -4.55 -4.24 -7.93
C LEU A 499 -5.74 -3.78 -7.07
N LEU A 500 -5.50 -2.91 -6.08
CA LEU A 500 -6.56 -2.31 -5.27
C LEU A 500 -7.59 -1.55 -6.11
N MET A 501 -7.12 -0.79 -7.11
CA MET A 501 -8.01 -0.04 -8.02
C MET A 501 -8.79 -0.95 -8.98
N TRP A 502 -8.31 -2.16 -9.24
CA TRP A 502 -9.00 -3.19 -10.03
C TRP A 502 -9.97 -4.04 -9.19
N GLY A 503 -10.15 -3.70 -7.89
CA GLY A 503 -11.11 -4.34 -7.00
C GLY A 503 -10.55 -5.51 -6.20
N PHE A 504 -9.24 -5.79 -6.26
CA PHE A 504 -8.60 -6.74 -5.35
C PHE A 504 -8.56 -6.17 -3.94
N GLN A 505 -8.64 -7.04 -2.94
CA GLN A 505 -8.67 -6.63 -1.55
C GLN A 505 -7.25 -6.52 -0.96
N PRO A 506 -7.03 -5.64 0.04
CA PRO A 506 -5.73 -5.55 0.72
C PRO A 506 -5.28 -6.91 1.30
N GLY A 507 -6.20 -7.70 1.89
CA GLY A 507 -5.89 -9.03 2.43
C GLY A 507 -5.49 -10.06 1.37
N ASP A 508 -6.02 -9.97 0.14
CA ASP A 508 -5.59 -10.84 -0.96
C ASP A 508 -4.15 -10.51 -1.36
N ILE A 509 -3.84 -9.21 -1.45
CA ILE A 509 -2.50 -8.71 -1.77
C ILE A 509 -1.50 -9.11 -0.66
N GLU A 510 -1.89 -8.94 0.61
CA GLU A 510 -1.08 -9.35 1.76
C GLU A 510 -0.81 -10.86 1.74
N THR A 511 -1.84 -11.67 1.48
CA THR A 511 -1.72 -13.13 1.37
C THR A 511 -0.77 -13.52 0.23
N TRP A 512 -0.87 -12.87 -0.93
CA TRP A 512 0.03 -13.12 -2.06
C TRP A 512 1.45 -12.66 -1.76
N ALA A 513 1.62 -11.48 -1.15
CA ALA A 513 2.92 -10.99 -0.73
C ALA A 513 3.58 -11.92 0.30
N PHE A 514 2.80 -12.42 1.27
CA PHE A 514 3.28 -13.38 2.25
C PHE A 514 3.67 -14.72 1.60
N LYS A 515 2.85 -15.25 0.68
CA LYS A 515 3.18 -16.48 -0.08
C LYS A 515 4.45 -16.30 -0.92
N LEU A 516 4.62 -15.16 -1.58
CA LEU A 516 5.84 -14.86 -2.33
C LEU A 516 7.06 -14.74 -1.42
N ALA A 517 6.90 -14.16 -0.22
CA ALA A 517 7.98 -14.03 0.75
C ALA A 517 8.37 -15.37 1.37
N THR A 518 7.39 -16.17 1.81
CA THR A 518 7.60 -17.43 2.54
C THR A 518 7.87 -18.62 1.64
N GLY A 519 7.39 -18.60 0.41
CA GLY A 519 7.68 -19.59 -0.63
C GLY A 519 6.45 -20.12 -1.34
N VAL A 520 6.59 -20.28 -2.65
CA VAL A 520 5.67 -21.01 -3.51
C VAL A 520 6.23 -22.40 -3.75
N THR A 521 5.49 -23.43 -3.34
CA THR A 521 5.86 -24.82 -3.58
C THR A 521 5.49 -25.24 -4.99
N ILE A 522 6.49 -25.54 -5.81
CA ILE A 522 6.30 -26.10 -7.15
C ILE A 522 6.86 -27.53 -7.13
N GLY A 523 5.98 -28.52 -6.99
CA GLY A 523 6.38 -29.90 -6.80
C GLY A 523 7.05 -30.10 -5.43
N SER A 524 8.28 -30.60 -5.42
CA SER A 524 9.08 -30.80 -4.19
C SER A 524 9.99 -29.60 -3.82
N VAL A 525 9.99 -28.53 -4.63
CA VAL A 525 10.88 -27.38 -4.43
C VAL A 525 10.06 -26.18 -3.95
N THR A 526 10.49 -25.59 -2.82
CA THR A 526 9.94 -24.34 -2.28
C THR A 526 10.85 -23.18 -2.69
N ILE A 527 10.36 -22.31 -3.55
CA ILE A 527 11.08 -21.10 -3.95
C ILE A 527 10.50 -19.93 -3.16
N SER A 528 11.30 -19.33 -2.28
CA SER A 528 10.90 -18.14 -1.52
C SER A 528 11.86 -16.98 -1.77
N VAL A 529 11.32 -15.76 -1.88
CA VAL A 529 12.13 -14.56 -2.00
C VAL A 529 13.02 -14.37 -0.77
N LEU A 530 12.47 -14.67 0.41
CA LEU A 530 13.22 -14.61 1.66
C LEU A 530 14.36 -15.65 1.69
N GLY A 531 14.11 -16.86 1.19
CA GLY A 531 15.15 -17.91 1.05
C GLY A 531 16.27 -17.49 0.11
N ILE A 532 15.93 -16.89 -1.04
CA ILE A 532 16.93 -16.35 -1.99
C ILE A 532 17.75 -15.25 -1.34
N LEU A 533 17.11 -14.26 -0.68
CA LEU A 533 17.80 -13.19 0.02
C LEU A 533 18.71 -13.72 1.13
N THR A 534 18.22 -14.69 1.91
CA THR A 534 19.04 -15.35 2.95
C THR A 534 20.23 -16.04 2.33
N GLY A 535 20.04 -16.76 1.23
CA GLY A 535 21.14 -17.40 0.49
C GLY A 535 22.18 -16.38 -0.01
N ILE A 536 21.74 -15.24 -0.56
CA ILE A 536 22.63 -14.16 -0.99
C ILE A 536 23.43 -13.59 0.20
N VAL A 537 22.77 -13.36 1.34
CA VAL A 537 23.44 -12.82 2.55
C VAL A 537 24.46 -13.83 3.08
N VAL A 538 24.10 -15.11 3.16
CA VAL A 538 25.00 -16.18 3.62
C VAL A 538 26.19 -16.33 2.67
N PHE A 539 25.92 -16.29 1.35
CA PHE A 539 26.99 -16.29 0.35
C PHE A 539 27.94 -15.10 0.49
N ALA A 540 27.37 -13.89 0.66
CA ALA A 540 28.16 -12.68 0.86
C ALA A 540 29.05 -12.76 2.12
N ILE A 541 28.48 -13.22 3.24
CA ILE A 541 29.24 -13.43 4.48
C ILE A 541 30.35 -14.45 4.25
N GLY A 542 30.05 -15.59 3.63
CA GLY A 542 31.03 -16.63 3.29
C GLY A 542 32.16 -16.11 2.38
N TYR A 543 31.79 -15.28 1.39
CA TYR A 543 32.77 -14.63 0.52
C TYR A 543 33.68 -13.64 1.28
N PHE A 544 33.11 -12.81 2.16
CA PHE A 544 33.90 -11.89 2.99
C PHE A 544 34.82 -12.63 3.96
N LEU A 545 34.34 -13.71 4.59
CA LEU A 545 35.15 -14.56 5.46
C LEU A 545 36.30 -15.20 4.69
N THR A 546 36.04 -15.69 3.49
CA THR A 546 37.07 -16.27 2.62
C THR A 546 38.15 -15.24 2.27
N ARG A 547 37.73 -14.02 1.87
CA ARG A 547 38.66 -12.91 1.56
C ARG A 547 39.48 -12.48 2.77
N TRP A 548 38.81 -12.37 3.93
CA TRP A 548 39.50 -12.04 5.18
C TRP A 548 40.52 -13.12 5.55
N PHE A 549 40.13 -14.39 5.46
CA PHE A 549 41.01 -15.53 5.73
C PHE A 549 42.20 -15.60 4.76
N GLN A 550 41.98 -15.35 3.47
CA GLN A 550 43.07 -15.23 2.47
C GLN A 550 44.04 -14.11 2.85
N GLY A 551 43.54 -12.93 3.21
CA GLY A 551 44.35 -11.82 3.63
C GLY A 551 45.17 -12.10 4.90
N TRP A 552 44.54 -12.74 5.88
CA TRP A 552 45.23 -13.18 7.10
C TRP A 552 46.30 -14.24 6.82
N LEU A 553 45.98 -15.23 5.99
CA LEU A 553 46.91 -16.29 5.61
C LEU A 553 48.14 -15.73 4.87
N ASP A 554 47.89 -14.80 3.95
CA ASP A 554 48.96 -14.14 3.15
C ASP A 554 49.82 -13.21 4.01
N GLY A 555 49.19 -12.38 4.85
CA GLY A 555 49.90 -11.38 5.66
C GLY A 555 50.54 -11.92 6.95
N SER A 556 49.94 -12.92 7.60
CA SER A 556 50.40 -13.37 8.92
C SER A 556 51.12 -14.70 8.91
N VAL A 557 50.70 -15.65 8.07
CA VAL A 557 51.25 -17.01 8.05
C VAL A 557 52.34 -17.14 6.99
N MET A 558 52.01 -16.78 5.73
CA MET A 558 52.96 -16.97 4.64
C MET A 558 54.04 -15.87 4.59
N ALA A 559 53.80 -14.68 5.13
CA ALA A 559 54.79 -13.63 5.22
C ALA A 559 55.94 -13.96 6.19
N ARG A 560 55.68 -14.80 7.20
CA ARG A 560 56.71 -15.24 8.17
C ARG A 560 57.45 -16.51 7.74
N GLY A 561 56.91 -17.25 6.78
CA GLY A 561 57.56 -18.43 6.17
C GLY A 561 58.37 -18.02 4.93
N LYS A 562 59.55 -18.64 4.69
CA LYS A 562 60.31 -18.49 3.46
C LYS A 562 59.65 -19.30 2.33
N VAL A 563 58.38 -19.00 2.01
CA VAL A 563 57.59 -19.70 0.99
C VAL A 563 57.86 -19.02 -0.36
N ASP A 564 58.11 -19.83 -1.39
CA ASP A 564 58.32 -19.34 -2.75
C ASP A 564 57.05 -18.63 -3.27
N THR A 565 57.21 -17.56 -4.05
CA THR A 565 56.11 -16.74 -4.57
C THR A 565 55.09 -17.52 -5.38
N GLY A 566 55.53 -18.57 -6.10
CA GLY A 566 54.64 -19.46 -6.86
C GLY A 566 53.74 -20.31 -5.98
N VAL A 567 54.30 -20.88 -4.90
CA VAL A 567 53.54 -21.66 -3.92
C VAL A 567 52.54 -20.81 -3.15
N ARG A 568 52.94 -19.59 -2.77
CA ARG A 568 52.09 -18.62 -2.09
C ARG A 568 50.87 -18.25 -2.93
N ASN A 569 51.04 -18.01 -4.22
CA ASN A 569 49.93 -17.69 -5.11
C ASN A 569 48.97 -18.88 -5.32
N SER A 570 49.54 -20.09 -5.44
CA SER A 570 48.77 -21.33 -5.58
C SER A 570 47.90 -21.61 -4.35
N ILE A 571 48.42 -21.44 -3.13
CA ILE A 571 47.67 -21.63 -1.87
C ILE A 571 46.57 -20.58 -1.77
N ARG A 572 46.86 -19.31 -2.09
CA ARG A 572 45.87 -18.23 -2.09
C ARG A 572 44.69 -18.53 -3.03
N LEU A 573 44.99 -19.00 -4.25
CA LEU A 573 43.96 -19.37 -5.23
C LEU A 573 43.13 -20.58 -4.76
N ALA A 574 43.82 -21.62 -4.25
CA ALA A 574 43.12 -22.81 -3.74
C ALA A 574 42.15 -22.49 -2.59
N VAL A 575 42.61 -21.70 -1.62
CA VAL A 575 41.77 -21.23 -0.51
C VAL A 575 40.59 -20.39 -1.01
N GLY A 576 40.85 -19.54 -2.03
CA GLY A 576 39.79 -18.73 -2.64
C GLY A 576 38.70 -19.57 -3.29
N TYR A 577 39.08 -20.51 -4.13
CA TYR A 577 38.12 -21.40 -4.80
C TYR A 577 37.38 -22.29 -3.81
N ALA A 578 38.09 -22.88 -2.85
CA ALA A 578 37.46 -23.72 -1.81
C ALA A 578 36.45 -22.91 -0.96
N GLY A 579 36.83 -21.68 -0.55
CA GLY A 579 35.96 -20.82 0.25
C GLY A 579 34.73 -20.34 -0.50
N VAL A 580 34.88 -19.94 -1.77
CA VAL A 580 33.73 -19.53 -2.62
C VAL A 580 32.84 -20.74 -2.92
N ALA A 581 33.42 -21.92 -3.19
CA ALA A 581 32.64 -23.14 -3.40
C ALA A 581 31.82 -23.53 -2.14
N LEU A 582 32.43 -23.45 -0.96
CA LEU A 582 31.74 -23.69 0.31
C LEU A 582 30.63 -22.66 0.55
N ALA A 583 30.89 -21.38 0.28
CA ALA A 583 29.88 -20.35 0.43
C ALA A 583 28.69 -20.50 -0.56
N ALA A 584 28.92 -21.11 -1.72
CA ALA A 584 27.89 -21.40 -2.71
C ALA A 584 27.08 -22.67 -2.41
N LEU A 585 27.65 -23.59 -1.62
CA LEU A 585 26.99 -24.86 -1.23
C LEU A 585 26.03 -24.68 -0.04
N VAL A 586 26.20 -23.66 0.77
CA VAL A 586 25.34 -23.31 1.89
C VAL A 586 24.14 -22.49 1.43
#